data_5cd1dabfb8cf1e08d478d36cbfb2ae91
#
_entry.id   5cd1dabfb8cf1e08d478d36cbfb2ae91
#
_cell.length_a   1.000
_cell.length_b   1.000
_cell.length_c   1.000
_cell.angle_alpha   90.00
_cell.angle_beta   90.00
_cell.angle_gamma   90.00
#
_symmetry.space_group_name_H-M   'P 1'
#
loop_
_entity.id
_entity.type
_entity.pdbx_description
1 polymer ?
#
loop_
_entity_poly.entity_id
_entity_poly.type
_entity_poly.pdbx_seq_one_letter_code
_entity_poly.pdbx_strand_id
1 'polypeptide(L)'
;MATKGTVSGVIANMVTLTVDGPVAQNEICYILTGGDRLMAEVIKVVGSNVYVQVFESTRGLKVGAEAEFTGHMLEVTLGPGMLSKNYDGLQNELDKMDGVFLKRGQYTYPLDKERVWHFVPLVKMRCLNRLWHRGFPSLSVNGGHRRRKKPS
;
A
#
# COMPACT_ATOMS: atom_id res chain seq x y z
N MET A 1 -12.95 -11.31 -3.14
CA MET A 1 -13.90 -10.48 -2.35
C MET A 1 -13.11 -9.94 -1.18
N ALA A 2 -13.20 -8.63 -0.91
CA ALA A 2 -12.54 -8.05 0.25
C ALA A 2 -13.24 -8.52 1.53
N THR A 3 -12.50 -9.06 2.49
CA THR A 3 -13.03 -9.42 3.81
C THR A 3 -13.39 -8.15 4.55
N LYS A 4 -14.52 -8.16 5.25
CA LYS A 4 -14.96 -7.06 6.10
C LYS A 4 -14.86 -7.45 7.56
N GLY A 5 -14.67 -6.46 8.42
CA GLY A 5 -14.62 -6.64 9.85
C GLY A 5 -15.28 -5.48 10.58
N THR A 6 -15.49 -5.66 11.87
CA THR A 6 -16.07 -4.64 12.75
C THR A 6 -15.21 -4.49 13.99
N VAL A 7 -14.94 -3.24 14.38
CA VAL A 7 -14.17 -2.94 15.60
C VAL A 7 -14.91 -3.43 16.82
N SER A 8 -14.28 -4.33 17.58
CA SER A 8 -14.80 -4.85 18.84
C SER A 8 -14.11 -4.26 20.08
N GLY A 9 -12.90 -3.73 19.93
CA GLY A 9 -12.16 -3.10 21.01
C GLY A 9 -11.03 -2.22 20.53
N VAL A 10 -10.67 -1.21 21.33
CA VAL A 10 -9.57 -0.27 21.03
C VAL A 10 -8.73 -0.08 22.28
N ILE A 11 -7.42 -0.34 22.19
CA ILE A 11 -6.44 -0.14 23.28
C ILE A 11 -5.23 0.57 22.69
N ALA A 12 -5.12 1.87 22.92
CA ALA A 12 -4.10 2.72 22.34
C ALA A 12 -4.12 2.63 20.80
N ASN A 13 -3.03 2.20 20.16
CA ASN A 13 -2.95 1.97 18.70
C ASN A 13 -3.31 0.53 18.29
N MET A 14 -3.62 -0.34 19.25
CA MET A 14 -4.05 -1.70 19.00
C MET A 14 -5.57 -1.77 18.92
N VAL A 15 -6.10 -2.32 17.85
CA VAL A 15 -7.54 -2.48 17.63
C VAL A 15 -7.86 -3.95 17.44
N THR A 16 -8.93 -4.39 18.09
CA THR A 16 -9.47 -5.73 17.90
C THR A 16 -10.65 -5.65 16.93
N LEU A 17 -10.62 -6.47 15.91
CA LEU A 17 -11.67 -6.58 14.89
C LEU A 17 -12.30 -7.97 14.98
N THR A 18 -13.61 -8.04 14.76
CA THR A 18 -14.32 -9.31 14.50
C THR A 18 -14.56 -9.39 12.99
N VAL A 19 -14.20 -10.51 12.38
CA VAL A 19 -14.24 -10.69 10.92
C VAL A 19 -15.05 -11.92 10.53
N ASP A 20 -15.70 -11.86 9.36
CA ASP A 20 -16.53 -12.95 8.80
C ASP A 20 -15.84 -13.71 7.65
N GLY A 21 -14.54 -13.48 7.42
CA GLY A 21 -13.80 -14.09 6.32
C GLY A 21 -12.36 -14.38 6.66
N PRO A 22 -11.62 -14.98 5.72
CA PRO A 22 -10.21 -15.25 5.90
C PRO A 22 -9.41 -13.94 5.92
N VAL A 23 -8.48 -13.85 6.86
CA VAL A 23 -7.53 -12.74 7.01
C VAL A 23 -6.15 -13.32 7.26
N ALA A 24 -5.14 -12.78 6.60
CA ALA A 24 -3.76 -13.17 6.78
C ALA A 24 -3.03 -12.27 7.77
N GLN A 25 -2.00 -12.82 8.42
CA GLN A 25 -1.07 -12.01 9.23
C GLN A 25 -0.27 -11.08 8.31
N ASN A 26 0.05 -9.87 8.78
CA ASN A 26 0.70 -8.78 8.06
C ASN A 26 -0.13 -8.18 6.90
N GLU A 27 -1.39 -8.58 6.78
CA GLU A 27 -2.31 -7.98 5.81
C GLU A 27 -2.66 -6.54 6.22
N ILE A 28 -2.79 -5.65 5.25
CA ILE A 28 -3.23 -4.28 5.48
C ILE A 28 -4.75 -4.21 5.46
N CYS A 29 -5.30 -3.46 6.40
CA CYS A 29 -6.71 -3.11 6.44
C CYS A 29 -6.90 -1.61 6.65
N TYR A 30 -8.08 -1.13 6.31
CA TYR A 30 -8.50 0.24 6.54
C TYR A 30 -9.71 0.27 7.48
N ILE A 31 -9.61 1.01 8.56
CA ILE A 31 -10.71 1.22 9.50
C ILE A 31 -11.39 2.54 9.16
N LEU A 32 -12.71 2.49 8.94
CA LEU A 32 -13.50 3.64 8.53
C LEU A 32 -14.07 4.34 9.78
N THR A 33 -13.75 5.61 9.96
CA THR A 33 -14.23 6.40 11.11
C THR A 33 -14.41 7.86 10.76
N GLY A 34 -15.66 8.36 10.91
CA GLY A 34 -15.95 9.80 10.79
C GLY A 34 -15.57 10.45 9.45
N GLY A 35 -15.46 9.68 8.37
CA GLY A 35 -15.00 10.12 7.05
C GLY A 35 -13.51 9.90 6.79
N ASP A 36 -12.74 9.53 7.81
CA ASP A 36 -11.32 9.16 7.67
C ASP A 36 -11.16 7.65 7.43
N ARG A 37 -10.10 7.29 6.72
CA ARG A 37 -9.65 5.90 6.57
C ARG A 37 -8.33 5.75 7.31
N LEU A 38 -8.30 4.92 8.35
CA LEU A 38 -7.09 4.66 9.13
C LEU A 38 -6.45 3.37 8.65
N MET A 39 -5.20 3.44 8.21
CA MET A 39 -4.44 2.27 7.80
C MET A 39 -3.96 1.50 9.03
N ALA A 40 -4.11 0.19 8.99
CA ALA A 40 -3.66 -0.72 10.02
C ALA A 40 -3.09 -2.01 9.43
N GLU A 41 -2.21 -2.65 10.19
CA GLU A 41 -1.60 -3.93 9.85
C GLU A 41 -2.07 -5.02 10.81
N VAL A 42 -2.36 -6.20 10.27
CA VAL A 42 -2.74 -7.37 11.06
C VAL A 42 -1.52 -7.95 11.77
N ILE A 43 -1.53 -7.88 13.09
CA ILE A 43 -0.45 -8.44 13.94
C ILE A 43 -0.73 -9.89 14.31
N LYS A 44 -2.00 -10.22 14.60
CA LYS A 44 -2.38 -11.55 15.05
C LYS A 44 -3.81 -11.89 14.68
N VAL A 45 -4.03 -13.14 14.32
CA VAL A 45 -5.37 -13.69 14.06
C VAL A 45 -5.65 -14.82 15.03
N VAL A 46 -6.80 -14.78 15.72
CA VAL A 46 -7.25 -15.80 16.69
C VAL A 46 -8.74 -16.08 16.44
N GLY A 47 -9.02 -17.13 15.71
CA GLY A 47 -10.39 -17.45 15.28
C GLY A 47 -10.96 -16.31 14.43
N SER A 48 -12.14 -15.78 14.84
CA SER A 48 -12.76 -14.62 14.21
C SER A 48 -12.25 -13.27 14.73
N ASN A 49 -11.36 -13.27 15.74
CA ASN A 49 -10.79 -12.04 16.27
C ASN A 49 -9.43 -11.75 15.63
N VAL A 50 -9.30 -10.56 15.07
CA VAL A 50 -8.09 -10.05 14.43
C VAL A 50 -7.57 -8.86 15.20
N TYR A 51 -6.31 -8.91 15.60
CA TYR A 51 -5.62 -7.82 16.27
C TYR A 51 -4.81 -7.05 15.26
N VAL A 52 -5.10 -5.77 15.11
CA VAL A 52 -4.44 -4.88 14.17
C VAL A 52 -3.78 -3.72 14.88
N GLN A 53 -2.65 -3.29 14.36
CA GLN A 53 -1.95 -2.08 14.77
C GLN A 53 -2.25 -0.96 13.80
N VAL A 54 -2.86 0.11 14.29
CA VAL A 54 -3.13 1.32 13.50
C VAL A 54 -1.87 2.17 13.47
N PHE A 55 -1.46 2.62 12.27
CA PHE A 55 -0.27 3.46 12.09
C PHE A 55 -0.48 4.91 12.54
N GLU A 56 -1.73 5.34 12.61
CA GLU A 56 -2.11 6.69 12.95
C GLU A 56 -2.79 6.77 14.32
N SER A 57 -3.20 7.97 14.72
CA SER A 57 -3.94 8.16 15.97
C SER A 57 -5.33 7.53 15.90
N THR A 58 -5.63 6.68 16.86
CA THR A 58 -6.95 6.03 17.04
C THR A 58 -7.97 6.92 17.76
N ARG A 59 -7.62 8.18 18.03
CA ARG A 59 -8.46 9.12 18.75
C ARG A 59 -9.81 9.30 18.02
N GLY A 60 -10.92 9.06 18.70
CA GLY A 60 -12.27 9.14 18.12
C GLY A 60 -12.74 7.87 17.39
N LEU A 61 -11.91 6.83 17.32
CA LEU A 61 -12.35 5.53 16.83
C LEU A 61 -13.32 4.89 17.82
N LYS A 62 -14.45 4.41 17.32
CA LYS A 62 -15.52 3.81 18.13
C LYS A 62 -15.61 2.31 17.85
N VAL A 63 -16.03 1.57 18.86
CA VAL A 63 -16.48 0.18 18.70
C VAL A 63 -17.68 0.17 17.74
N GLY A 64 -17.74 -0.80 16.83
CA GLY A 64 -18.74 -0.87 15.76
C GLY A 64 -18.32 -0.21 14.46
N ALA A 65 -17.15 0.45 14.38
CA ALA A 65 -16.63 0.97 13.13
C ALA A 65 -16.30 -0.16 12.16
N GLU A 66 -16.50 0.07 10.85
CA GLU A 66 -16.22 -0.92 9.82
C GLU A 66 -14.72 -0.95 9.48
N ALA A 67 -14.24 -2.13 9.12
CA ALA A 67 -12.90 -2.33 8.60
C ALA A 67 -12.94 -3.12 7.28
N GLU A 68 -12.10 -2.73 6.33
CA GLU A 68 -11.96 -3.37 5.02
C GLU A 68 -10.54 -3.91 4.87
N PHE A 69 -10.41 -5.21 4.61
CA PHE A 69 -9.14 -5.88 4.39
C PHE A 69 -8.77 -5.86 2.91
N THR A 70 -7.49 -5.62 2.62
CA THR A 70 -7.01 -5.44 1.24
C THR A 70 -6.64 -6.75 0.53
N GLY A 71 -6.37 -7.81 1.30
CA GLY A 71 -5.79 -9.05 0.77
C GLY A 71 -4.28 -8.96 0.49
N HIS A 72 -3.64 -7.84 0.81
CA HIS A 72 -2.21 -7.59 0.53
C HIS A 72 -1.49 -7.11 1.78
N MET A 73 -0.18 -7.39 1.85
CA MET A 73 0.72 -6.78 2.82
C MET A 73 1.03 -5.34 2.43
N LEU A 74 1.75 -4.62 3.29
CA LEU A 74 2.25 -3.29 2.94
C LEU A 74 3.19 -3.38 1.74
N GLU A 75 2.84 -2.70 0.67
CA GLU A 75 3.58 -2.68 -0.59
C GLU A 75 4.07 -1.28 -0.90
N VAL A 76 5.27 -1.17 -1.44
CA VAL A 76 5.83 0.07 -1.97
C VAL A 76 5.86 0.03 -3.49
N THR A 77 5.37 1.08 -4.13
CA THR A 77 5.40 1.21 -5.58
C THR A 77 6.73 1.85 -6.00
N LEU A 78 7.56 1.08 -6.72
CA LEU A 78 8.86 1.55 -7.19
C LEU A 78 8.77 1.90 -8.69
N GLY A 79 9.42 3.01 -9.07
CA GLY A 79 9.46 3.42 -10.47
C GLY A 79 10.20 4.74 -10.70
N PRO A 80 10.36 5.12 -11.99
CA PRO A 80 10.90 6.42 -12.33
C PRO A 80 10.05 7.54 -11.72
N GLY A 81 10.66 8.61 -11.24
CA GLY A 81 9.96 9.72 -10.60
C GLY A 81 9.94 9.68 -9.08
N MET A 82 10.46 8.62 -8.45
CA MET A 82 10.71 8.61 -7.01
C MET A 82 11.97 9.39 -6.62
N LEU A 83 12.93 9.49 -7.53
CA LEU A 83 14.20 10.17 -7.26
C LEU A 83 13.97 11.66 -7.01
N SER A 84 14.70 12.23 -6.05
CA SER A 84 14.61 13.63 -5.64
C SER A 84 13.28 14.03 -5.00
N LYS A 85 12.56 13.06 -4.39
CA LYS A 85 11.35 13.29 -3.62
C LYS A 85 11.49 12.76 -2.22
N ASN A 86 10.70 13.33 -1.31
CA ASN A 86 10.65 12.92 0.09
C ASN A 86 9.36 12.15 0.35
N TYR A 87 9.47 11.01 1.04
CA TYR A 87 8.34 10.15 1.39
C TYR A 87 8.33 9.87 2.88
N ASP A 88 7.15 9.63 3.41
CA ASP A 88 6.98 9.06 4.75
C ASP A 88 7.14 7.52 4.74
N GLY A 89 6.97 6.88 5.91
CA GLY A 89 7.06 5.42 6.05
C GLY A 89 5.97 4.63 5.33
N LEU A 90 4.88 5.27 4.92
CA LEU A 90 3.77 4.69 4.16
C LEU A 90 3.80 5.08 2.68
N GLN A 91 4.92 5.64 2.22
CA GLN A 91 5.15 6.11 0.85
C GLN A 91 4.22 7.26 0.42
N ASN A 92 3.77 8.09 1.35
CA ASN A 92 3.12 9.35 1.00
C ASN A 92 4.16 10.38 0.58
N GLU A 93 3.96 11.05 -0.57
CA GLU A 93 4.83 12.11 -1.05
C GLU A 93 4.61 13.38 -0.22
N LEU A 94 5.60 13.74 0.62
CA LEU A 94 5.48 14.84 1.59
C LEU A 94 5.28 16.19 0.92
N ASP A 95 5.87 16.40 -0.27
CA ASP A 95 5.74 17.65 -1.02
C ASP A 95 4.32 17.91 -1.54
N LYS A 96 3.48 16.87 -1.59
CA LYS A 96 2.07 16.96 -1.99
C LYS A 96 1.09 17.06 -0.82
N MET A 97 1.60 16.98 0.41
CA MET A 97 0.76 17.05 1.59
C MET A 97 0.59 18.50 2.03
N ASP A 98 -0.66 18.92 2.21
CA ASP A 98 -0.96 20.27 2.67
C ASP A 98 -0.68 20.43 4.17
N GLY A 99 0.19 21.37 4.51
CA GLY A 99 0.45 21.82 5.88
C GLY A 99 1.77 21.32 6.48
N VAL A 100 2.11 21.88 7.64
CA VAL A 100 3.33 21.58 8.39
C VAL A 100 3.22 20.27 9.15
N PHE A 101 2.00 19.79 9.40
CA PHE A 101 1.73 18.56 10.14
C PHE A 101 0.93 17.59 9.28
N LEU A 102 1.31 16.31 9.32
CA LEU A 102 0.57 15.24 8.68
C LEU A 102 -0.82 15.09 9.29
N LYS A 103 -1.85 15.20 8.46
CA LYS A 103 -3.25 14.99 8.89
C LYS A 103 -3.58 13.51 8.82
N ARG A 104 -4.37 13.04 9.77
CA ARG A 104 -4.87 11.67 9.83
C ARG A 104 -5.73 11.34 8.59
N GLY A 105 -5.57 10.13 8.04
CA GLY A 105 -6.34 9.67 6.88
C GLY A 105 -5.96 10.31 5.54
N GLN A 106 -4.87 11.07 5.50
CA GLN A 106 -4.39 11.72 4.28
C GLN A 106 -3.34 10.82 3.61
N TYR A 107 -3.67 10.28 2.43
CA TYR A 107 -2.77 9.44 1.63
C TYR A 107 -2.54 10.10 0.27
N THR A 108 -1.30 10.03 -0.22
CA THR A 108 -0.93 10.52 -1.55
C THR A 108 -0.49 9.35 -2.43
N TYR A 109 -0.75 9.45 -3.73
CA TYR A 109 -0.22 8.45 -4.66
C TYR A 109 1.28 8.69 -4.84
N PRO A 110 2.13 7.66 -4.59
CA PRO A 110 3.59 7.82 -4.61
C PRO A 110 4.14 8.07 -6.00
N LEU A 111 3.45 7.62 -7.05
CA LEU A 111 3.85 7.78 -8.43
C LEU A 111 2.70 8.27 -9.31
N ASP A 112 3.03 9.16 -10.23
CA ASP A 112 2.13 9.54 -11.31
C ASP A 112 2.10 8.40 -12.35
N LYS A 113 0.97 7.69 -12.41
CA LYS A 113 0.75 6.55 -13.31
C LYS A 113 0.51 6.97 -14.76
N GLU A 114 0.16 8.23 -15.00
CA GLU A 114 -0.13 8.75 -16.34
C GLU A 114 1.13 9.29 -17.03
N ARG A 115 2.17 9.57 -16.26
CA ARG A 115 3.43 10.07 -16.79
C ARG A 115 4.16 9.02 -17.61
N VAL A 116 4.40 9.33 -18.87
CA VAL A 116 5.17 8.48 -19.77
C VAL A 116 6.65 8.78 -19.63
N TRP A 117 7.46 7.73 -19.45
CA TRP A 117 8.90 7.82 -19.31
C TRP A 117 9.60 7.27 -20.56
N HIS A 118 10.57 8.03 -21.10
CA HIS A 118 11.43 7.54 -22.16
C HIS A 118 12.49 6.61 -21.56
N PHE A 119 12.40 5.32 -21.87
CA PHE A 119 13.34 4.31 -21.37
C PHE A 119 14.36 3.94 -22.46
N VAL A 120 15.65 4.15 -22.16
CA VAL A 120 16.77 3.72 -23.00
C VAL A 120 17.53 2.63 -22.26
N PRO A 121 17.45 1.36 -22.65
CA PRO A 121 18.20 0.29 -22.00
C PRO A 121 19.69 0.40 -22.36
N LEU A 122 20.53 0.56 -21.33
CA LEU A 122 21.99 0.58 -21.47
C LEU A 122 22.62 -0.81 -21.28
N VAL A 123 21.86 -1.76 -20.74
CA VAL A 123 22.32 -3.12 -20.40
C VAL A 123 21.65 -4.14 -21.31
N LYS A 124 22.42 -5.09 -21.84
CA LYS A 124 21.89 -6.19 -22.65
C LYS A 124 20.99 -7.11 -21.82
N MET A 125 19.93 -7.63 -22.40
CA MET A 125 18.88 -8.45 -21.77
C MET A 125 19.41 -9.67 -21.00
N ARG A 126 20.59 -10.19 -21.33
CA ARG A 126 21.23 -11.32 -20.61
C ARG A 126 21.57 -11.01 -19.14
N CYS A 127 21.81 -9.75 -18.79
CA CYS A 127 22.09 -9.34 -17.40
C CYS A 127 20.81 -9.20 -16.58
N LEU A 128 19.69 -8.83 -17.20
CA LEU A 128 18.39 -8.73 -16.55
C LEU A 128 17.87 -10.11 -16.08
N ASN A 129 18.08 -11.18 -16.85
CA ASN A 129 17.67 -12.52 -16.46
C ASN A 129 18.40 -13.06 -15.21
N ARG A 130 19.64 -12.64 -14.95
CA ARG A 130 20.35 -13.03 -13.71
C ARG A 130 19.84 -12.32 -12.46
N LEU A 131 19.36 -11.07 -12.59
CA LEU A 131 18.76 -10.31 -11.50
C LEU A 131 17.35 -10.85 -11.18
N TRP A 132 16.60 -11.29 -12.21
CA TRP A 132 15.26 -11.86 -12.06
C TRP A 132 15.24 -13.17 -11.26
N HIS A 133 16.24 -14.04 -11.45
CA HIS A 133 16.35 -15.30 -10.70
C HIS A 133 16.78 -15.15 -9.23
N ARG A 134 17.09 -13.93 -8.77
CA ARG A 134 17.42 -13.63 -7.37
C ARG A 134 16.28 -13.02 -6.55
N GLY A 135 15.03 -13.17 -6.98
CA GLY A 135 13.87 -12.85 -6.15
C GLY A 135 13.49 -11.37 -6.06
N PHE A 136 13.81 -10.55 -7.07
CA PHE A 136 13.21 -9.22 -7.15
C PHE A 136 11.77 -9.31 -7.66
N PRO A 137 10.78 -8.72 -6.96
CA PRO A 137 9.41 -8.67 -7.45
C PRO A 137 9.33 -7.91 -8.77
N SER A 138 8.43 -8.33 -9.63
CA SER A 138 8.23 -7.83 -10.99
C SER A 138 8.09 -6.31 -11.05
N LEU A 139 9.09 -5.62 -11.59
CA LEU A 139 8.91 -4.27 -12.11
C LEU A 139 8.01 -4.37 -13.35
N SER A 140 6.72 -4.12 -13.22
CA SER A 140 5.86 -3.93 -14.38
C SER A 140 6.14 -2.55 -14.98
N VAL A 141 7.08 -2.51 -15.91
CA VAL A 141 7.28 -1.33 -16.76
C VAL A 141 6.21 -1.39 -17.86
N ASN A 142 5.15 -0.61 -17.72
CA ASN A 142 4.19 -0.38 -18.81
C ASN A 142 4.88 0.42 -19.93
N GLY A 143 5.73 -0.25 -20.70
CA GLY A 143 6.35 0.27 -21.91
C GLY A 143 5.60 -0.26 -23.13
N GLY A 144 4.82 0.59 -23.78
CA GLY A 144 4.16 0.28 -25.04
C GLY A 144 5.17 -0.26 -26.06
N HIS A 145 5.06 -1.54 -26.38
CA HIS A 145 5.86 -2.23 -27.37
C HIS A 145 5.41 -1.79 -28.76
N ARG A 146 5.98 -0.71 -29.33
CA ARG A 146 5.90 -0.46 -30.77
C ARG A 146 6.79 -1.48 -31.48
N ARG A 147 6.18 -2.52 -32.04
CA ARG A 147 6.82 -3.40 -33.01
C ARG A 147 7.24 -2.55 -34.21
N ARG A 148 8.55 -2.34 -34.40
CA ARG A 148 9.07 -1.88 -35.68
C ARG A 148 8.88 -3.01 -36.70
N LYS A 149 8.06 -2.76 -37.73
CA LYS A 149 8.03 -3.58 -38.95
C LYS A 149 9.40 -3.46 -39.58
N LYS A 150 10.03 -4.60 -39.92
CA LYS A 150 11.19 -4.65 -40.82
C LYS A 150 10.73 -4.23 -42.20
N PRO A 151 11.50 -3.39 -42.95
CA PRO A 151 11.29 -3.20 -44.37
C PRO A 151 11.73 -4.46 -45.12
N SER A 152 10.95 -4.81 -46.14
CA SER A 152 11.19 -5.86 -47.15
C SER A 152 12.42 -5.58 -47.96
#